data_954ea91e7f67165a6fd475dcc0ba5b66
#
_entry.id   954ea91e7f67165a6fd475dcc0ba5b66
#
_cell.length_a   1.000
_cell.length_b   1.000
_cell.length_c   1.000
_cell.angle_alpha   90.00
_cell.angle_beta   90.00
_cell.angle_gamma   90.00
#
_symmetry.space_group_name_H-M   'P 1'
#
loop_
_entity.id
_entity.type
_entity.pdbx_description
1 polymer ?
#
loop_
_entity_poly.entity_id
_entity_poly.type
_entity_poly.pdbx_seq_one_letter_code
_entity_poly.pdbx_strand_id
1 'polypeptide(L)'
;MAVRCTKQLEEKTKKKIAMFTNVTTKDVLSCHDAKSIFEVPQMLYDQGIMDSIFTKFGIVGMVNASANWDKWNKIAENMVNHEEQKVRIAMVGKYVTLADSYVSVNHALKHAGASIGKSIKIDWIDSESITDYNQLSDYDGILVPGGFGTRGSEGIIQTANYAREKNIPYLGICFGFQLAAIAFGRNVLSLEDANSTEINADTKNPIVDLLPEQKDVSDMGGSLRLGANEVIIKSNTNAQKIYNSESISKRHRHRYEINKEYIPEFEKNGLIFSADSDNGKRMEMLEIPEHKFYLGVQFHPEFNSRPGFPEEAFSAFIKASAN
;
A
#
# COMPACT_ATOMS: atom_id res chain seq x y z
N MET A 1 6.71 32.78 2.22
CA MET A 1 5.28 32.45 2.45
C MET A 1 4.73 31.76 1.21
N ALA A 2 4.25 30.53 1.32
CA ALA A 2 3.54 29.83 0.24
C ALA A 2 2.04 30.10 0.38
N VAL A 3 1.40 30.59 -0.68
CA VAL A 3 -0.03 30.96 -0.70
C VAL A 3 -0.78 30.01 -1.61
N ARG A 4 -1.69 29.23 -1.04
CA ARG A 4 -2.57 28.32 -1.80
C ARG A 4 -3.62 29.11 -2.56
N CYS A 5 -3.73 28.87 -3.85
CA CYS A 5 -4.65 29.55 -4.76
C CYS A 5 -4.99 28.64 -5.96
N THR A 6 -6.03 28.95 -6.70
CA THR A 6 -6.41 28.18 -7.90
C THR A 6 -5.61 28.54 -9.13
N LYS A 7 -5.19 29.80 -9.24
CA LYS A 7 -4.37 30.32 -10.35
C LYS A 7 -3.10 30.98 -9.81
N GLN A 8 -2.08 31.06 -10.65
CA GLN A 8 -0.85 31.74 -10.30
C GLN A 8 -1.12 33.19 -9.84
N LEU A 9 -0.49 33.59 -8.73
CA LEU A 9 -0.63 34.93 -8.19
C LEU A 9 0.05 35.96 -9.10
N GLU A 10 -0.69 37.01 -9.43
CA GLU A 10 -0.17 38.19 -10.13
C GLU A 10 0.77 39.00 -9.21
N GLU A 11 1.74 39.69 -9.78
CA GLU A 11 2.69 40.51 -9.03
C GLU A 11 2.02 41.58 -8.15
N LYS A 12 0.93 42.18 -8.62
CA LYS A 12 0.13 43.14 -7.83
C LYS A 12 -0.41 42.51 -6.55
N THR A 13 -0.88 41.26 -6.64
CA THR A 13 -1.42 40.47 -5.51
C THR A 13 -0.29 40.08 -4.57
N LYS A 14 0.87 39.64 -5.10
CA LYS A 14 2.07 39.33 -4.28
C LYS A 14 2.53 40.55 -3.49
N LYS A 15 2.61 41.75 -4.11
CA LYS A 15 2.96 43.00 -3.43
C LYS A 15 2.01 43.30 -2.29
N LYS A 16 0.71 43.17 -2.50
CA LYS A 16 -0.32 43.40 -1.49
C LYS A 16 -0.17 42.42 -0.30
N ILE A 17 -0.01 41.14 -0.59
CA ILE A 17 0.23 40.13 0.45
C ILE A 17 1.49 40.42 1.23
N ALA A 18 2.60 40.75 0.56
CA ALA A 18 3.87 41.06 1.15
C ALA A 18 3.76 42.24 2.15
N MET A 19 3.03 43.29 1.79
CA MET A 19 2.80 44.45 2.63
C MET A 19 2.04 44.11 3.92
N PHE A 20 0.99 43.23 3.85
CA PHE A 20 0.22 42.88 5.02
C PHE A 20 0.87 41.81 5.91
N THR A 21 1.82 41.05 5.37
CA THR A 21 2.47 39.93 6.08
C THR A 21 3.91 40.21 6.47
N ASN A 22 4.39 41.44 6.22
CA ASN A 22 5.73 41.88 6.56
C ASN A 22 6.85 40.96 5.99
N VAL A 23 6.66 40.54 4.74
CA VAL A 23 7.67 39.77 3.98
C VAL A 23 8.01 40.53 2.71
N THR A 24 9.11 40.16 2.04
CA THR A 24 9.44 40.77 0.73
C THR A 24 8.54 40.13 -0.36
N THR A 25 8.28 40.89 -1.44
CA THR A 25 7.45 40.39 -2.56
C THR A 25 7.99 39.09 -3.14
N LYS A 26 9.31 38.93 -3.24
CA LYS A 26 9.99 37.74 -3.70
C LYS A 26 9.75 36.50 -2.80
N ASP A 27 9.46 36.74 -1.51
CA ASP A 27 9.17 35.64 -0.55
C ASP A 27 7.69 35.23 -0.54
N VAL A 28 6.84 35.84 -1.39
CA VAL A 28 5.46 35.43 -1.60
C VAL A 28 5.39 34.47 -2.79
N LEU A 29 5.27 33.17 -2.49
CA LEU A 29 5.26 32.11 -3.50
C LEU A 29 3.83 31.68 -3.80
N SER A 30 3.52 31.49 -5.08
CA SER A 30 2.22 31.02 -5.55
C SER A 30 2.17 29.49 -5.52
N CYS A 31 1.32 28.91 -4.67
CA CYS A 31 1.02 27.49 -4.63
C CYS A 31 -0.31 27.26 -5.36
N HIS A 32 -0.32 27.43 -6.68
CA HIS A 32 -1.53 27.26 -7.49
C HIS A 32 -1.78 25.81 -7.87
N ASP A 33 -2.93 25.54 -8.50
CA ASP A 33 -3.27 24.19 -8.96
C ASP A 33 -2.24 23.65 -9.96
N ALA A 34 -1.77 22.44 -9.72
CA ALA A 34 -0.87 21.68 -10.57
C ALA A 34 -1.59 20.41 -11.06
N LYS A 35 -1.12 19.80 -12.14
CA LYS A 35 -1.65 18.52 -12.63
C LYS A 35 -1.40 17.39 -11.64
N SER A 36 -0.32 17.49 -10.88
CA SER A 36 0.06 16.52 -9.85
C SER A 36 0.71 17.23 -8.67
N ILE A 37 0.48 16.71 -7.46
CA ILE A 37 1.17 17.18 -6.24
C ILE A 37 2.70 17.04 -6.35
N PHE A 38 3.18 16.15 -7.20
CA PHE A 38 4.61 15.91 -7.43
C PHE A 38 5.28 17.02 -8.27
N GLU A 39 4.50 17.88 -8.93
CA GLU A 39 5.00 19.08 -9.64
C GLU A 39 5.19 20.29 -8.69
N VAL A 40 4.57 20.26 -7.51
CA VAL A 40 4.64 21.38 -6.54
C VAL A 40 6.06 21.70 -6.10
N PRO A 41 6.97 20.75 -5.83
CA PRO A 41 8.36 21.08 -5.51
C PRO A 41 9.06 21.87 -6.60
N GLN A 42 8.89 21.50 -7.87
CA GLN A 42 9.44 22.25 -9.02
C GLN A 42 8.83 23.65 -9.11
N MET A 43 7.51 23.76 -8.99
CA MET A 43 6.79 25.03 -8.99
C MET A 43 7.32 26.01 -7.94
N LEU A 44 7.65 25.54 -6.75
CA LEU A 44 8.23 26.36 -5.68
C LEU A 44 9.70 26.69 -5.93
N TYR A 45 10.45 25.73 -6.47
CA TYR A 45 11.85 25.93 -6.84
C TYR A 45 12.01 27.02 -7.88
N ASP A 46 11.21 27.00 -8.96
CA ASP A 46 11.23 27.99 -10.04
C ASP A 46 10.88 29.41 -9.56
N GLN A 47 10.18 29.53 -8.44
CA GLN A 47 9.86 30.80 -7.80
C GLN A 47 10.93 31.24 -6.78
N GLY A 48 12.06 30.56 -6.64
CA GLY A 48 13.19 30.95 -5.80
C GLY A 48 13.00 30.62 -4.31
N ILE A 49 12.25 29.56 -3.96
CA ILE A 49 12.07 29.16 -2.54
C ILE A 49 13.41 28.87 -1.86
N MET A 50 14.37 28.28 -2.57
CA MET A 50 15.67 27.94 -2.00
C MET A 50 16.48 29.18 -1.62
N ASP A 51 16.48 30.20 -2.48
CA ASP A 51 17.16 31.48 -2.19
C ASP A 51 16.55 32.18 -0.97
N SER A 52 15.21 32.15 -0.87
CA SER A 52 14.49 32.68 0.28
C SER A 52 14.85 31.94 1.58
N ILE A 53 14.95 30.64 1.55
CA ILE A 53 15.32 29.79 2.70
C ILE A 53 16.75 30.05 3.08
N PHE A 54 17.70 29.98 2.15
CA PHE A 54 19.13 30.19 2.43
C PHE A 54 19.42 31.58 3.00
N THR A 55 18.80 32.62 2.42
CA THR A 55 18.94 33.98 2.91
C THR A 55 18.44 34.14 4.35
N LYS A 56 17.26 33.56 4.66
CA LYS A 56 16.62 33.72 5.98
C LYS A 56 17.30 32.88 7.08
N PHE A 57 17.86 31.76 6.75
CA PHE A 57 18.60 30.92 7.69
C PHE A 57 20.09 31.19 7.74
N GLY A 58 20.59 32.16 6.95
CA GLY A 58 22.01 32.47 6.90
C GLY A 58 22.89 31.33 6.41
N ILE A 59 22.34 30.45 5.57
CA ILE A 59 23.08 29.31 5.03
C ILE A 59 23.99 29.84 3.91
N VAL A 60 25.31 29.78 4.18
CA VAL A 60 26.34 30.20 3.22
C VAL A 60 26.99 28.94 2.64
N GLY A 61 26.91 28.78 1.32
CA GLY A 61 27.52 27.68 0.58
C GLY A 61 26.51 26.99 -0.35
N MET A 62 26.97 26.62 -1.54
CA MET A 62 26.12 25.92 -2.50
C MET A 62 25.90 24.47 -2.08
N VAL A 63 24.66 24.12 -1.78
CA VAL A 63 24.24 22.72 -1.85
C VAL A 63 24.05 22.42 -3.33
N ASN A 64 24.87 21.55 -3.89
CA ASN A 64 24.73 21.12 -5.28
C ASN A 64 23.52 20.19 -5.39
N ALA A 65 22.32 20.80 -5.54
CA ALA A 65 21.04 20.07 -5.59
C ALA A 65 20.68 19.55 -6.99
N SER A 66 21.46 19.91 -8.02
CA SER A 66 21.11 19.63 -9.43
C SER A 66 20.92 18.14 -9.74
N ALA A 67 21.81 17.28 -9.29
CA ALA A 67 21.75 15.84 -9.58
C ALA A 67 20.49 15.15 -9.02
N ASN A 68 19.96 15.62 -7.88
CA ASN A 68 18.74 15.07 -7.28
C ASN A 68 17.48 15.67 -7.90
N TRP A 69 17.59 16.88 -8.48
CA TRP A 69 16.45 17.59 -9.05
C TRP A 69 15.98 17.00 -10.37
N ASP A 70 16.90 16.63 -11.26
CA ASP A 70 16.58 15.94 -12.51
C ASP A 70 15.91 14.58 -12.24
N LYS A 71 16.39 13.86 -11.23
CA LYS A 71 15.77 12.60 -10.79
C LYS A 71 14.34 12.83 -10.29
N TRP A 72 14.11 13.89 -9.50
CA TRP A 72 12.77 14.24 -9.03
C TRP A 72 11.83 14.58 -10.18
N ASN A 73 12.27 15.42 -11.13
CA ASN A 73 11.47 15.81 -12.27
C ASN A 73 11.04 14.60 -13.11
N LYS A 74 11.96 13.67 -13.35
CA LYS A 74 11.62 12.43 -14.06
C LYS A 74 10.58 11.58 -13.31
N ILE A 75 10.66 11.53 -11.98
CA ILE A 75 9.65 10.85 -11.16
C ILE A 75 8.30 11.57 -11.28
N ALA A 76 8.29 12.91 -11.17
CA ALA A 76 7.09 13.72 -11.27
C ALA A 76 6.42 13.56 -12.65
N GLU A 77 7.18 13.56 -13.74
CA GLU A 77 6.69 13.29 -15.09
C GLU A 77 6.03 11.90 -15.19
N ASN A 78 6.67 10.86 -14.66
CA ASN A 78 6.14 9.50 -14.66
C ASN A 78 4.87 9.34 -13.78
N MET A 79 4.61 10.28 -12.88
CA MET A 79 3.40 10.30 -12.03
C MET A 79 2.20 10.99 -12.70
N VAL A 80 2.42 11.72 -13.79
CA VAL A 80 1.34 12.30 -14.59
C VAL A 80 0.73 11.20 -15.45
N ASN A 81 -0.60 11.10 -15.45
CA ASN A 81 -1.32 10.06 -16.19
C ASN A 81 -0.99 10.09 -17.70
N HIS A 82 -0.33 9.05 -18.17
CA HIS A 82 -0.17 8.77 -19.59
C HIS A 82 -1.29 7.82 -20.02
N GLU A 83 -2.19 8.28 -20.86
CA GLU A 83 -3.38 7.51 -21.30
C GLU A 83 -3.02 6.15 -21.93
N GLU A 84 -1.91 6.08 -22.66
CA GLU A 84 -1.52 4.92 -23.46
C GLU A 84 -0.81 3.80 -22.68
N GLN A 85 -0.45 4.02 -21.41
CA GLN A 85 0.39 3.09 -20.61
C GLN A 85 -0.18 2.81 -19.22
N LYS A 86 -1.50 2.63 -19.14
CA LYS A 86 -2.17 2.38 -17.85
C LYS A 86 -2.11 0.91 -17.46
N VAL A 87 -1.77 0.69 -16.18
CA VAL A 87 -2.03 -0.56 -15.47
C VAL A 87 -3.30 -0.35 -14.66
N ARG A 88 -4.31 -1.20 -14.87
CA ARG A 88 -5.61 -1.12 -14.19
C ARG A 88 -5.63 -2.02 -12.97
N ILE A 89 -5.80 -1.42 -11.80
CA ILE A 89 -5.85 -2.14 -10.52
C ILE A 89 -7.25 -2.05 -9.93
N ALA A 90 -7.86 -3.21 -9.68
CA ALA A 90 -9.05 -3.31 -8.84
C ALA A 90 -8.62 -3.23 -7.37
N MET A 91 -9.00 -2.17 -6.67
CA MET A 91 -8.87 -2.10 -5.22
C MET A 91 -10.18 -2.54 -4.58
N VAL A 92 -10.23 -3.79 -4.12
CA VAL A 92 -11.43 -4.37 -3.53
C VAL A 92 -11.38 -4.23 -2.01
N GLY A 93 -12.30 -3.47 -1.45
CA GLY A 93 -12.29 -3.15 -0.01
C GLY A 93 -13.63 -2.71 0.54
N LYS A 94 -13.62 -2.30 1.81
CA LYS A 94 -14.83 -1.89 2.57
C LYS A 94 -15.06 -0.39 2.63
N TYR A 95 -13.99 0.41 2.54
CA TYR A 95 -14.02 1.86 2.78
C TYR A 95 -13.82 2.66 1.50
N VAL A 96 -14.28 2.11 0.38
CA VAL A 96 -14.08 2.67 -0.96
C VAL A 96 -14.83 3.98 -1.22
N THR A 97 -15.84 4.28 -0.41
CA THR A 97 -16.59 5.55 -0.49
C THR A 97 -15.87 6.75 0.13
N LEU A 98 -14.84 6.51 0.93
CA LEU A 98 -14.03 7.52 1.59
C LEU A 98 -12.66 7.62 0.91
N ALA A 99 -12.47 8.61 0.04
CA ALA A 99 -11.27 8.80 -0.77
C ALA A 99 -9.96 8.77 0.04
N ASP A 100 -9.99 9.27 1.27
CA ASP A 100 -8.81 9.37 2.13
C ASP A 100 -8.45 8.07 2.86
N SER A 101 -9.36 7.08 2.90
CA SER A 101 -9.15 5.83 3.65
C SER A 101 -7.93 5.05 3.15
N TYR A 102 -7.65 5.11 1.86
CA TYR A 102 -6.58 4.36 1.22
C TYR A 102 -5.51 5.25 0.55
N VAL A 103 -5.38 6.50 1.01
CA VAL A 103 -4.45 7.46 0.39
C VAL A 103 -3.01 6.93 0.31
N SER A 104 -2.51 6.28 1.37
CA SER A 104 -1.15 5.73 1.38
C SER A 104 -0.98 4.57 0.40
N VAL A 105 -1.99 3.69 0.28
CA VAL A 105 -2.01 2.59 -0.69
C VAL A 105 -2.04 3.14 -2.12
N ASN A 106 -2.89 4.15 -2.38
CA ASN A 106 -2.96 4.82 -3.68
C ASN A 106 -1.61 5.43 -4.08
N HIS A 107 -0.94 6.08 -3.12
CA HIS A 107 0.37 6.65 -3.37
C HIS A 107 1.43 5.57 -3.61
N ALA A 108 1.41 4.48 -2.84
CA ALA A 108 2.35 3.37 -3.01
C ALA A 108 2.22 2.72 -4.40
N LEU A 109 1.00 2.50 -4.89
CA LEU A 109 0.74 2.03 -6.25
C LEU A 109 1.31 2.99 -7.31
N LYS A 110 1.07 4.30 -7.14
CA LYS A 110 1.60 5.32 -8.06
C LYS A 110 3.13 5.40 -8.03
N HIS A 111 3.75 5.29 -6.85
CA HIS A 111 5.22 5.25 -6.73
C HIS A 111 5.80 4.06 -7.49
N ALA A 112 5.17 2.88 -7.34
CA ALA A 112 5.59 1.66 -8.05
C ALA A 112 5.41 1.80 -9.57
N GLY A 113 4.27 2.32 -10.03
CA GLY A 113 4.03 2.59 -11.45
C GLY A 113 5.05 3.55 -12.05
N ALA A 114 5.30 4.68 -11.37
CA ALA A 114 6.28 5.67 -11.82
C ALA A 114 7.70 5.11 -11.96
N SER A 115 8.07 4.14 -11.12
CA SER A 115 9.40 3.51 -11.17
C SER A 115 9.64 2.69 -12.44
N ILE A 116 8.56 2.25 -13.11
CA ILE A 116 8.61 1.50 -14.37
C ILE A 116 8.00 2.27 -15.56
N GLY A 117 7.77 3.57 -15.38
CA GLY A 117 7.21 4.43 -16.43
C GLY A 117 5.76 4.12 -16.82
N LYS A 118 4.96 3.55 -15.89
CA LYS A 118 3.55 3.24 -16.09
C LYS A 118 2.67 4.12 -15.22
N SER A 119 1.54 4.58 -15.76
CA SER A 119 0.48 5.19 -14.96
C SER A 119 -0.44 4.12 -14.37
N ILE A 120 -0.97 4.37 -13.19
CA ILE A 120 -1.85 3.44 -12.50
C ILE A 120 -3.27 4.01 -12.48
N LYS A 121 -4.21 3.25 -13.05
CA LYS A 121 -5.63 3.49 -12.89
C LYS A 121 -6.17 2.59 -11.78
N ILE A 122 -6.68 3.19 -10.72
CA ILE A 122 -7.25 2.48 -9.58
C ILE A 122 -8.75 2.62 -9.65
N ASP A 123 -9.46 1.51 -9.79
CA ASP A 123 -10.91 1.44 -9.67
C ASP A 123 -11.25 0.84 -8.29
N TRP A 124 -11.98 1.59 -7.48
CA TRP A 124 -12.35 1.18 -6.13
C TRP A 124 -13.67 0.41 -6.17
N ILE A 125 -13.63 -0.81 -5.67
CA ILE A 125 -14.76 -1.75 -5.73
C ILE A 125 -15.18 -2.09 -4.30
N ASP A 126 -16.43 -1.78 -3.96
CA ASP A 126 -17.01 -2.22 -2.69
C ASP A 126 -17.22 -3.74 -2.71
N SER A 127 -16.57 -4.43 -1.78
CA SER A 127 -16.63 -5.89 -1.70
C SER A 127 -18.04 -6.45 -1.47
N GLU A 128 -18.97 -5.64 -0.90
CA GLU A 128 -20.37 -6.05 -0.72
C GLU A 128 -21.19 -5.92 -2.01
N SER A 129 -20.73 -5.13 -2.97
CA SER A 129 -21.44 -4.87 -4.22
C SER A 129 -21.13 -5.85 -5.34
N ILE A 130 -20.15 -6.73 -5.15
CA ILE A 130 -19.72 -7.67 -6.18
C ILE A 130 -20.75 -8.81 -6.29
N THR A 131 -21.50 -8.82 -7.37
CA THR A 131 -22.46 -9.89 -7.70
C THR A 131 -21.93 -10.85 -8.75
N ASP A 132 -21.00 -10.42 -9.60
CA ASP A 132 -20.30 -11.21 -10.60
C ASP A 132 -18.79 -10.93 -10.55
N TYR A 133 -18.01 -11.92 -10.13
CA TYR A 133 -16.55 -11.79 -10.04
C TYR A 133 -15.85 -11.74 -11.39
N ASN A 134 -16.51 -12.15 -12.48
CA ASN A 134 -15.93 -12.07 -13.83
C ASN A 134 -15.61 -10.63 -14.23
N GLN A 135 -16.26 -9.62 -13.65
CA GLN A 135 -15.87 -8.21 -13.84
C GLN A 135 -14.43 -7.91 -13.43
N LEU A 136 -13.84 -8.73 -12.56
CA LEU A 136 -12.45 -8.58 -12.12
C LEU A 136 -11.43 -9.06 -13.17
N SER A 137 -11.87 -9.79 -14.20
CA SER A 137 -10.99 -10.25 -15.28
C SER A 137 -10.45 -9.13 -16.17
N ASP A 138 -11.10 -7.96 -16.14
CA ASP A 138 -10.70 -6.79 -16.91
C ASP A 138 -9.54 -5.99 -16.28
N TYR A 139 -9.09 -6.41 -15.10
CA TYR A 139 -8.02 -5.75 -14.37
C TYR A 139 -6.69 -6.51 -14.51
N ASP A 140 -5.61 -5.74 -14.56
CA ASP A 140 -4.26 -6.27 -14.64
C ASP A 140 -3.75 -6.80 -13.29
N GLY A 141 -4.39 -6.37 -12.20
CA GLY A 141 -4.10 -6.82 -10.84
C GLY A 141 -5.19 -6.46 -9.86
N ILE A 142 -5.26 -7.22 -8.77
CA ILE A 142 -6.23 -7.06 -7.67
C ILE A 142 -5.47 -6.76 -6.39
N LEU A 143 -5.82 -5.66 -5.71
CA LEU A 143 -5.29 -5.31 -4.41
C LEU A 143 -6.43 -5.31 -3.37
N VAL A 144 -6.20 -6.00 -2.26
CA VAL A 144 -7.09 -5.96 -1.09
C VAL A 144 -6.36 -5.26 0.06
N PRO A 145 -6.81 -4.07 0.46
CA PRO A 145 -6.18 -3.30 1.54
C PRO A 145 -6.55 -3.83 2.93
N GLY A 146 -5.97 -3.22 3.96
CA GLY A 146 -6.31 -3.48 5.36
C GLY A 146 -7.76 -3.12 5.69
N GLY A 147 -8.30 -3.80 6.70
CA GLY A 147 -9.66 -3.61 7.21
C GLY A 147 -9.90 -4.38 8.50
N PHE A 148 -11.13 -4.35 8.99
CA PHE A 148 -11.57 -5.03 10.21
C PHE A 148 -13.03 -5.47 10.10
N GLY A 149 -13.42 -6.45 10.92
CA GLY A 149 -14.82 -6.85 11.15
C GLY A 149 -15.47 -7.59 9.98
N THR A 150 -16.74 -7.92 10.17
CA THR A 150 -17.48 -8.88 9.33
C THR A 150 -17.99 -8.31 8.01
N ARG A 151 -18.32 -7.00 7.97
CA ARG A 151 -18.90 -6.36 6.77
C ARG A 151 -17.99 -6.54 5.56
N GLY A 152 -18.53 -7.01 4.44
CA GLY A 152 -17.82 -7.18 3.16
C GLY A 152 -16.69 -8.22 3.14
N SER A 153 -16.48 -8.98 4.25
CA SER A 153 -15.41 -9.99 4.33
C SER A 153 -15.62 -11.14 3.33
N GLU A 154 -16.85 -11.57 3.14
CA GLU A 154 -17.16 -12.65 2.20
C GLU A 154 -16.82 -12.27 0.75
N GLY A 155 -17.18 -11.06 0.34
CA GLY A 155 -16.80 -10.54 -0.99
C GLY A 155 -15.28 -10.47 -1.21
N ILE A 156 -14.53 -10.16 -0.16
CA ILE A 156 -13.05 -10.16 -0.22
C ILE A 156 -12.51 -11.59 -0.31
N ILE A 157 -13.05 -12.54 0.46
CA ILE A 157 -12.67 -13.96 0.42
C ILE A 157 -12.85 -14.51 -1.00
N GLN A 158 -14.01 -14.25 -1.60
CA GLN A 158 -14.31 -14.68 -2.98
C GLN A 158 -13.39 -13.97 -4.01
N THR A 159 -13.08 -12.69 -3.79
CA THR A 159 -12.12 -11.94 -4.62
C THR A 159 -10.73 -12.58 -4.59
N ALA A 160 -10.23 -12.93 -3.40
CA ALA A 160 -8.93 -13.57 -3.24
C ALA A 160 -8.88 -14.95 -3.92
N ASN A 161 -9.97 -15.74 -3.80
CA ASN A 161 -10.12 -17.01 -4.51
C ASN A 161 -10.16 -16.82 -6.03
N TYR A 162 -10.95 -15.85 -6.50
CA TYR A 162 -11.05 -15.55 -7.93
C TYR A 162 -9.68 -15.17 -8.53
N ALA A 163 -8.94 -14.30 -7.85
CA ALA A 163 -7.59 -13.92 -8.27
C ALA A 163 -6.67 -15.14 -8.38
N ARG A 164 -6.71 -16.05 -7.40
CA ARG A 164 -5.95 -17.29 -7.40
C ARG A 164 -6.30 -18.18 -8.59
N GLU A 165 -7.60 -18.46 -8.82
CA GLU A 165 -8.06 -19.35 -9.89
C GLU A 165 -7.80 -18.80 -11.29
N LYS A 166 -7.93 -17.49 -11.45
CA LYS A 166 -7.73 -16.82 -12.75
C LYS A 166 -6.29 -16.38 -13.00
N ASN A 167 -5.38 -16.69 -12.10
CA ASN A 167 -3.96 -16.32 -12.19
C ASN A 167 -3.76 -14.80 -12.38
N ILE A 168 -4.64 -13.99 -11.76
CA ILE A 168 -4.55 -12.52 -11.76
C ILE A 168 -3.65 -12.09 -10.63
N PRO A 169 -2.63 -11.22 -10.85
CA PRO A 169 -1.79 -10.70 -9.79
C PRO A 169 -2.58 -10.20 -8.59
N TYR A 170 -2.24 -10.68 -7.40
CA TYR A 170 -2.94 -10.39 -6.15
C TYR A 170 -1.98 -9.86 -5.09
N LEU A 171 -2.33 -8.74 -4.45
CA LEU A 171 -1.66 -8.23 -3.26
C LEU A 171 -2.67 -8.03 -2.14
N GLY A 172 -2.57 -8.83 -1.07
CA GLY A 172 -3.39 -8.70 0.14
C GLY A 172 -2.62 -8.06 1.29
N ILE A 173 -3.13 -6.95 1.84
CA ILE A 173 -2.49 -6.21 2.93
C ILE A 173 -3.29 -6.41 4.22
N CYS A 174 -2.64 -6.83 5.31
CA CYS A 174 -3.19 -7.02 6.65
C CYS A 174 -4.47 -7.88 6.63
N PHE A 175 -5.64 -7.29 6.59
CA PHE A 175 -6.92 -8.02 6.46
C PHE A 175 -7.00 -8.80 5.13
N GLY A 176 -6.48 -8.23 4.04
CA GLY A 176 -6.38 -8.92 2.75
C GLY A 176 -5.51 -10.17 2.78
N PHE A 177 -4.43 -10.18 3.56
CA PHE A 177 -3.60 -11.36 3.82
C PHE A 177 -4.40 -12.44 4.56
N GLN A 178 -5.10 -12.06 5.63
CA GLN A 178 -5.89 -12.99 6.44
C GLN A 178 -7.02 -13.62 5.63
N LEU A 179 -7.75 -12.82 4.86
CA LEU A 179 -8.87 -13.31 4.05
C LEU A 179 -8.40 -14.17 2.85
N ALA A 180 -7.18 -13.94 2.34
CA ALA A 180 -6.57 -14.81 1.34
C ALA A 180 -6.25 -16.21 1.91
N ALA A 181 -5.77 -16.29 3.15
CA ALA A 181 -5.58 -17.56 3.85
C ALA A 181 -6.93 -18.30 4.04
N ILE A 182 -7.97 -17.58 4.48
CA ILE A 182 -9.32 -18.16 4.63
C ILE A 182 -9.84 -18.67 3.28
N ALA A 183 -9.68 -17.89 2.20
CA ALA A 183 -10.08 -18.28 0.85
C ALA A 183 -9.39 -19.59 0.41
N PHE A 184 -8.10 -19.73 0.67
CA PHE A 184 -7.36 -20.95 0.38
C PHE A 184 -7.83 -22.12 1.24
N GLY A 185 -8.05 -21.92 2.52
CA GLY A 185 -8.60 -22.93 3.44
C GLY A 185 -9.93 -23.50 2.96
N ARG A 186 -10.84 -22.64 2.50
CA ARG A 186 -12.16 -23.07 2.00
C ARG A 186 -12.09 -23.79 0.66
N ASN A 187 -11.35 -23.24 -0.30
CA ASN A 187 -11.44 -23.65 -1.70
C ASN A 187 -10.37 -24.68 -2.10
N VAL A 188 -9.27 -24.80 -1.36
CA VAL A 188 -8.20 -25.78 -1.64
C VAL A 188 -8.15 -26.87 -0.60
N LEU A 189 -8.27 -26.52 0.70
CA LEU A 189 -8.24 -27.50 1.78
C LEU A 189 -9.63 -28.10 2.10
N SER A 190 -10.68 -27.63 1.41
CA SER A 190 -12.07 -28.08 1.62
C SER A 190 -12.59 -27.88 3.05
N LEU A 191 -12.10 -26.86 3.74
CA LEU A 191 -12.56 -26.46 5.07
C LEU A 191 -13.72 -25.48 4.93
N GLU A 192 -14.92 -25.94 4.63
CA GLU A 192 -16.07 -25.10 4.21
C GLU A 192 -16.40 -23.95 5.15
N ASP A 193 -16.23 -24.12 6.48
CA ASP A 193 -16.48 -23.10 7.48
C ASP A 193 -15.20 -22.35 7.94
N ALA A 194 -14.06 -22.53 7.24
CA ALA A 194 -12.83 -21.82 7.55
C ALA A 194 -13.08 -20.31 7.64
N ASN A 195 -12.65 -19.69 8.74
CA ASN A 195 -12.93 -18.30 9.03
C ASN A 195 -11.89 -17.68 9.97
N SER A 196 -12.08 -16.40 10.25
CA SER A 196 -11.47 -15.70 11.38
C SER A 196 -12.43 -15.68 12.56
N THR A 197 -11.94 -15.87 13.78
CA THR A 197 -12.75 -15.68 15.01
C THR A 197 -13.16 -14.21 15.21
N GLU A 198 -12.58 -13.27 14.47
CA GLU A 198 -13.08 -11.88 14.37
C GLU A 198 -14.42 -11.81 13.63
N ILE A 199 -14.61 -12.66 12.61
CA ILE A 199 -15.77 -12.64 11.72
C ILE A 199 -16.85 -13.59 12.23
N ASN A 200 -16.46 -14.79 12.63
CA ASN A 200 -17.31 -15.81 13.18
C ASN A 200 -16.61 -16.49 14.37
N ALA A 201 -17.02 -16.12 15.58
CA ALA A 201 -16.44 -16.64 16.81
C ALA A 201 -16.67 -18.18 17.00
N ASP A 202 -17.70 -18.72 16.35
CA ASP A 202 -18.11 -20.13 16.48
C ASP A 202 -17.56 -21.01 15.34
N THR A 203 -16.67 -20.49 14.49
CA THR A 203 -16.08 -21.29 13.40
C THR A 203 -15.36 -22.52 13.93
N LYS A 204 -15.55 -23.67 13.30
CA LYS A 204 -14.86 -24.93 13.63
C LYS A 204 -13.44 -24.98 13.06
N ASN A 205 -13.17 -24.13 12.05
CA ASN A 205 -11.88 -24.04 11.39
C ASN A 205 -11.34 -22.60 11.48
N PRO A 206 -10.85 -22.15 12.66
CA PRO A 206 -10.31 -20.82 12.87
C PRO A 206 -8.92 -20.68 12.23
N ILE A 207 -8.88 -20.42 10.91
CA ILE A 207 -7.63 -20.17 10.16
C ILE A 207 -6.93 -18.93 10.68
N VAL A 208 -7.73 -17.95 11.13
CA VAL A 208 -7.25 -16.71 11.73
C VAL A 208 -7.87 -16.59 13.12
N ASP A 209 -7.03 -16.49 14.15
CA ASP A 209 -7.48 -16.47 15.55
C ASP A 209 -6.61 -15.53 16.40
N LEU A 210 -7.03 -15.28 17.62
CA LEU A 210 -6.21 -14.66 18.66
C LEU A 210 -5.13 -15.65 19.11
N LEU A 211 -3.93 -15.13 19.34
CA LEU A 211 -2.91 -15.91 20.04
C LEU A 211 -3.34 -16.16 21.50
N PRO A 212 -2.93 -17.28 22.12
CA PRO A 212 -3.31 -17.60 23.50
C PRO A 212 -3.06 -16.46 24.48
N GLU A 213 -1.92 -15.77 24.35
CA GLU A 213 -1.55 -14.62 25.20
C GLU A 213 -2.42 -13.38 25.00
N GLN A 214 -3.25 -13.33 23.95
CA GLN A 214 -4.17 -12.22 23.68
C GLN A 214 -5.59 -12.48 24.17
N LYS A 215 -5.94 -13.75 24.47
CA LYS A 215 -7.30 -14.14 24.87
C LYS A 215 -7.70 -13.63 26.25
N ASP A 216 -6.72 -13.41 27.14
CA ASP A 216 -6.95 -12.97 28.52
C ASP A 216 -6.92 -11.44 28.69
N VAL A 217 -6.76 -10.66 27.62
CA VAL A 217 -6.70 -9.20 27.68
C VAL A 217 -8.09 -8.60 27.56
N SER A 218 -8.59 -8.01 28.64
CA SER A 218 -9.91 -7.36 28.71
C SER A 218 -9.98 -6.04 27.93
N ASP A 219 -8.85 -5.34 27.74
CA ASP A 219 -8.77 -4.11 26.96
C ASP A 219 -8.47 -4.42 25.50
N MET A 220 -9.49 -4.24 24.65
CA MET A 220 -9.43 -4.49 23.22
C MET A 220 -8.32 -3.70 22.50
N GLY A 221 -7.97 -2.48 22.97
CA GLY A 221 -6.87 -1.68 22.45
C GLY A 221 -5.48 -2.20 22.81
N GLY A 222 -5.33 -2.79 24.00
CA GLY A 222 -4.06 -3.27 24.52
C GLY A 222 -3.52 -4.55 23.90
N SER A 223 -4.35 -5.30 23.16
CA SER A 223 -3.94 -6.54 22.48
C SER A 223 -3.54 -6.36 21.01
N LEU A 224 -3.57 -5.12 20.49
CA LEU A 224 -3.12 -4.83 19.12
C LEU A 224 -1.60 -4.91 19.03
N ARG A 225 -1.11 -5.61 18.00
CA ARG A 225 0.28 -5.47 17.58
C ARG A 225 0.45 -4.18 16.82
N LEU A 226 1.27 -3.28 17.33
CA LEU A 226 1.43 -1.92 16.82
C LEU A 226 2.90 -1.60 16.52
N GLY A 227 3.10 -0.68 15.57
CA GLY A 227 4.41 -0.11 15.28
C GLY A 227 5.28 -0.99 14.38
N ALA A 228 6.56 -0.61 14.29
CA ALA A 228 7.53 -1.32 13.48
C ALA A 228 8.04 -2.55 14.23
N ASN A 229 7.96 -3.70 13.56
CA ASN A 229 8.46 -4.98 14.07
C ASN A 229 9.34 -5.63 13.02
N GLU A 230 10.27 -6.45 13.47
CA GLU A 230 11.12 -7.25 12.60
C GLU A 230 10.31 -8.41 12.00
N VAL A 231 10.57 -8.67 10.73
CA VAL A 231 9.99 -9.74 9.93
C VAL A 231 11.13 -10.54 9.32
N ILE A 232 11.21 -11.82 9.61
CA ILE A 232 12.24 -12.74 9.11
C ILE A 232 11.72 -13.42 7.83
N ILE A 233 12.44 -13.30 6.75
CA ILE A 233 12.06 -13.81 5.43
C ILE A 233 12.74 -15.17 5.21
N LYS A 234 11.95 -16.18 4.86
CA LYS A 234 12.44 -17.53 4.58
C LYS A 234 13.24 -17.56 3.27
N SER A 235 14.35 -18.30 3.26
CA SER A 235 15.16 -18.47 2.07
C SER A 235 14.43 -19.28 0.98
N ASN A 236 14.84 -19.06 -0.29
CA ASN A 236 14.27 -19.71 -1.47
C ASN A 236 12.78 -19.43 -1.73
N THR A 237 12.26 -18.28 -1.24
CA THR A 237 10.89 -17.82 -1.47
C THR A 237 10.84 -16.66 -2.48
N ASN A 238 9.67 -16.37 -3.02
CA ASN A 238 9.49 -15.16 -3.83
C ASN A 238 9.58 -13.90 -2.98
N ALA A 239 9.16 -13.95 -1.70
CA ALA A 239 9.35 -12.86 -0.76
C ALA A 239 10.84 -12.50 -0.62
N GLN A 240 11.75 -13.48 -0.53
CA GLN A 240 13.19 -13.21 -0.49
C GLN A 240 13.70 -12.54 -1.77
N LYS A 241 13.22 -12.97 -2.93
CA LYS A 241 13.59 -12.33 -4.22
C LYS A 241 13.08 -10.89 -4.31
N ILE A 242 11.89 -10.62 -3.75
CA ILE A 242 11.25 -9.30 -3.75
C ILE A 242 12.02 -8.32 -2.84
N TYR A 243 12.30 -8.71 -1.62
CA TYR A 243 12.93 -7.85 -0.62
C TYR A 243 14.47 -7.89 -0.65
N ASN A 244 15.04 -8.91 -1.26
CA ASN A 244 16.49 -9.13 -1.33
C ASN A 244 17.18 -8.98 0.04
N SER A 245 16.55 -9.52 1.08
CA SER A 245 16.98 -9.43 2.48
C SER A 245 16.51 -10.66 3.26
N GLU A 246 17.20 -11.00 4.33
CA GLU A 246 16.79 -12.04 5.29
C GLU A 246 15.85 -11.49 6.38
N SER A 247 15.90 -10.17 6.63
CA SER A 247 15.00 -9.52 7.57
C SER A 247 14.66 -8.11 7.11
N ILE A 248 13.46 -7.64 7.47
CA ILE A 248 12.96 -6.30 7.20
C ILE A 248 12.22 -5.78 8.44
N SER A 249 12.11 -4.44 8.54
CA SER A 249 11.31 -3.81 9.59
C SER A 249 10.07 -3.17 8.97
N LYS A 250 8.88 -3.61 9.39
CA LYS A 250 7.59 -3.17 8.82
C LYS A 250 6.59 -2.80 9.91
N ARG A 251 5.67 -1.86 9.62
CA ARG A 251 4.63 -1.43 10.55
C ARG A 251 3.46 -2.39 10.57
N HIS A 252 2.97 -2.67 11.78
CA HIS A 252 1.82 -3.53 12.04
C HIS A 252 0.70 -2.73 12.72
N ARG A 253 -0.54 -3.18 12.46
CA ARG A 253 -1.74 -2.75 13.18
C ARG A 253 -2.82 -3.82 13.05
N HIS A 254 -2.68 -4.89 13.81
CA HIS A 254 -3.63 -5.99 13.80
C HIS A 254 -3.67 -6.69 15.17
N ARG A 255 -4.67 -7.53 15.37
CA ARG A 255 -4.85 -8.33 16.59
C ARG A 255 -4.82 -9.81 16.28
N TYR A 256 -5.46 -10.20 15.17
CA TYR A 256 -5.63 -11.58 14.76
C TYR A 256 -4.43 -12.05 13.95
N GLU A 257 -4.12 -13.33 14.08
CA GLU A 257 -2.94 -13.98 13.51
C GLU A 257 -3.34 -15.28 12.80
N ILE A 258 -2.50 -15.78 11.88
CA ILE A 258 -2.68 -17.10 11.29
C ILE A 258 -2.52 -18.18 12.37
N ASN A 259 -3.48 -19.09 12.45
CA ASN A 259 -3.42 -20.22 13.34
C ASN A 259 -2.44 -21.26 12.80
N LYS A 260 -1.39 -21.53 13.60
CA LYS A 260 -0.27 -22.40 13.20
C LYS A 260 -0.65 -23.85 12.93
N GLU A 261 -1.74 -24.32 13.52
CA GLU A 261 -2.18 -25.70 13.35
C GLU A 261 -2.47 -26.04 11.89
N TYR A 262 -2.83 -25.04 11.08
CA TYR A 262 -3.15 -25.21 9.67
C TYR A 262 -1.93 -25.06 8.74
N ILE A 263 -0.82 -24.49 9.17
CA ILE A 263 0.34 -24.18 8.32
C ILE A 263 0.84 -25.41 7.54
N PRO A 264 1.04 -26.60 8.15
CA PRO A 264 1.55 -27.75 7.42
C PRO A 264 0.64 -28.17 6.26
N GLU A 265 -0.69 -28.05 6.43
CA GLU A 265 -1.63 -28.41 5.38
C GLU A 265 -1.69 -27.36 4.26
N PHE A 266 -1.51 -26.07 4.60
CA PHE A 266 -1.35 -25.02 3.60
C PHE A 266 -0.11 -25.23 2.73
N GLU A 267 1.05 -25.45 3.35
CA GLU A 267 2.32 -25.61 2.65
C GLU A 267 2.33 -26.88 1.78
N LYS A 268 1.75 -27.97 2.24
CA LYS A 268 1.57 -29.21 1.47
C LYS A 268 0.73 -29.00 0.21
N ASN A 269 -0.23 -28.08 0.24
CA ASN A 269 -1.14 -27.79 -0.87
C ASN A 269 -0.74 -26.56 -1.69
N GLY A 270 0.49 -26.04 -1.51
CA GLY A 270 1.10 -25.06 -2.41
C GLY A 270 0.97 -23.59 -2.01
N LEU A 271 0.40 -23.28 -0.82
CA LEU A 271 0.51 -21.94 -0.25
C LEU A 271 1.62 -21.95 0.81
N ILE A 272 2.61 -21.09 0.67
CA ILE A 272 3.77 -21.01 1.56
C ILE A 272 3.66 -19.77 2.43
N PHE A 273 3.92 -19.92 3.74
CA PHE A 273 4.18 -18.78 4.61
C PHE A 273 5.67 -18.41 4.52
N SER A 274 5.95 -17.39 3.71
CA SER A 274 7.31 -17.02 3.28
C SER A 274 8.05 -16.08 4.24
N ALA A 275 7.37 -15.59 5.28
CA ALA A 275 8.01 -14.83 6.36
C ALA A 275 7.27 -15.02 7.68
N ASP A 276 8.01 -14.90 8.76
CA ASP A 276 7.50 -14.99 10.12
C ASP A 276 8.18 -14.00 11.07
N SER A 277 7.70 -13.93 12.30
CA SER A 277 8.30 -13.17 13.39
C SER A 277 8.10 -13.88 14.73
N ASP A 278 8.67 -13.31 15.79
CA ASP A 278 8.59 -13.85 17.15
C ASP A 278 8.99 -15.35 17.22
N ASN A 279 10.09 -15.72 16.56
CA ASN A 279 10.58 -17.11 16.44
C ASN A 279 9.53 -18.04 15.80
N GLY A 280 8.94 -17.62 14.71
CA GLY A 280 7.93 -18.38 13.97
C GLY A 280 6.57 -18.44 14.67
N LYS A 281 6.27 -17.58 15.64
CA LYS A 281 4.96 -17.51 16.28
C LYS A 281 3.91 -16.84 15.40
N ARG A 282 4.31 -15.89 14.58
CA ARG A 282 3.43 -15.06 13.75
C ARG A 282 3.82 -15.19 12.29
N MET A 283 2.84 -15.45 11.42
CA MET A 283 3.06 -15.48 9.98
C MET A 283 2.90 -14.07 9.40
N GLU A 284 3.90 -13.64 8.67
CA GLU A 284 4.00 -12.26 8.18
C GLU A 284 3.73 -12.12 6.69
N MET A 285 4.03 -13.16 5.92
CA MET A 285 3.76 -13.19 4.49
C MET A 285 3.27 -14.57 4.07
N LEU A 286 2.37 -14.59 3.09
CA LEU A 286 1.99 -15.81 2.35
C LEU A 286 2.22 -15.59 0.86
N GLU A 287 2.52 -16.66 0.16
CA GLU A 287 2.66 -16.65 -1.30
C GLU A 287 2.21 -17.98 -1.91
N ILE A 288 1.81 -17.95 -3.18
CA ILE A 288 1.60 -19.13 -4.01
C ILE A 288 2.67 -19.11 -5.11
N PRO A 289 3.75 -19.90 -5.00
CA PRO A 289 4.91 -19.79 -5.88
C PRO A 289 4.60 -20.01 -7.37
N GLU A 290 3.67 -20.93 -7.67
CA GLU A 290 3.26 -21.27 -9.04
C GLU A 290 2.31 -20.25 -9.68
N HIS A 291 1.81 -19.28 -8.89
CA HIS A 291 0.96 -18.22 -9.39
C HIS A 291 1.79 -17.09 -10.00
N LYS A 292 1.27 -16.40 -11.03
CA LYS A 292 1.92 -15.23 -11.66
C LYS A 292 2.43 -14.22 -10.64
N PHE A 293 1.60 -13.86 -9.65
CA PHE A 293 1.94 -13.11 -8.46
C PHE A 293 0.81 -13.22 -7.44
N TYR A 294 1.03 -13.91 -6.35
CA TYR A 294 0.06 -13.99 -5.25
C TYR A 294 0.81 -13.79 -3.94
N LEU A 295 0.66 -12.60 -3.37
CA LEU A 295 1.36 -12.21 -2.14
C LEU A 295 0.37 -11.63 -1.15
N GLY A 296 0.38 -12.13 0.06
CA GLY A 296 -0.26 -11.51 1.21
C GLY A 296 0.79 -11.07 2.22
N VAL A 297 0.60 -9.91 2.85
CA VAL A 297 1.48 -9.38 3.89
C VAL A 297 0.65 -8.93 5.09
N GLN A 298 1.03 -9.35 6.32
CA GLN A 298 0.29 -9.00 7.53
C GLN A 298 0.54 -7.55 7.97
N PHE A 299 1.68 -7.02 7.62
CA PHE A 299 2.07 -5.64 7.89
C PHE A 299 1.53 -4.66 6.84
N HIS A 300 1.80 -3.38 7.03
CA HIS A 300 1.38 -2.26 6.18
C HIS A 300 2.56 -1.69 5.37
N PRO A 301 2.88 -2.27 4.18
CA PRO A 301 4.01 -1.85 3.36
C PRO A 301 3.83 -0.45 2.77
N GLU A 302 2.59 0.02 2.59
CA GLU A 302 2.28 1.34 2.04
C GLU A 302 2.96 2.50 2.78
N PHE A 303 3.25 2.34 4.07
CA PHE A 303 3.92 3.37 4.87
C PHE A 303 5.44 3.48 4.63
N ASN A 304 6.02 2.51 3.94
CA ASN A 304 7.44 2.55 3.55
C ASN A 304 7.67 3.10 2.14
N SER A 305 6.59 3.28 1.35
CA SER A 305 6.70 3.72 -0.05
C SER A 305 6.87 5.24 -0.17
N ARG A 306 7.81 5.66 -1.02
CA ARG A 306 8.11 7.09 -1.29
C ARG A 306 8.38 7.32 -2.77
N PRO A 307 8.18 8.53 -3.29
CA PRO A 307 8.60 8.88 -4.65
C PRO A 307 10.08 8.56 -4.89
N GLY A 308 10.37 7.80 -5.95
CA GLY A 308 11.72 7.34 -6.28
C GLY A 308 12.24 6.16 -5.47
N PHE A 309 11.54 5.76 -4.41
CA PHE A 309 11.81 4.61 -3.55
C PHE A 309 10.49 3.88 -3.26
N PRO A 310 9.86 3.29 -4.29
CA PRO A 310 8.63 2.53 -4.09
C PRO A 310 8.92 1.31 -3.22
N GLU A 311 7.97 0.95 -2.39
CA GLU A 311 8.09 -0.23 -1.54
C GLU A 311 8.10 -1.51 -2.39
N GLU A 312 8.84 -2.51 -1.95
CA GLU A 312 9.23 -3.69 -2.73
C GLU A 312 8.03 -4.56 -3.13
N ALA A 313 7.08 -4.82 -2.24
CA ALA A 313 5.88 -5.61 -2.56
C ALA A 313 5.00 -4.92 -3.61
N PHE A 314 4.82 -3.59 -3.49
CA PHE A 314 4.10 -2.81 -4.50
C PHE A 314 4.82 -2.81 -5.85
N SER A 315 6.16 -2.69 -5.82
CA SER A 315 6.98 -2.73 -7.04
C SER A 315 6.86 -4.06 -7.76
N ALA A 316 6.92 -5.18 -7.02
CA ALA A 316 6.77 -6.51 -7.58
C ALA A 316 5.36 -6.76 -8.11
N PHE A 317 4.33 -6.33 -7.36
CA PHE A 317 2.93 -6.42 -7.75
C PHE A 317 2.65 -5.68 -9.07
N ILE A 318 3.08 -4.41 -9.18
CA ILE A 318 2.87 -3.62 -10.39
C ILE A 318 3.67 -4.15 -11.58
N LYS A 319 4.89 -4.64 -11.37
CA LYS A 319 5.65 -5.33 -12.43
C LYS A 319 4.91 -6.56 -12.96
N ALA A 320 4.36 -7.38 -12.07
CA ALA A 320 3.58 -8.55 -12.47
C ALA A 320 2.27 -8.18 -13.17
N SER A 321 1.61 -7.09 -12.75
CA SER A 321 0.38 -6.58 -13.38
C SER A 321 0.63 -5.94 -14.75
N ALA A 322 1.82 -5.40 -15.00
CA ALA A 322 2.14 -4.71 -16.27
C ALA A 322 2.55 -5.66 -17.42
N ASN A 323 2.76 -6.94 -17.14
CA ASN A 323 3.14 -7.99 -18.09
C ASN A 323 1.93 -8.85 -18.48
#